data_ecc42a139ca880b189698b4a2a50f1b6
#
_entry.id   ecc42a139ca880b189698b4a2a50f1b6
#
_cell.length_a   1.000
_cell.length_b   1.000
_cell.length_c   1.000
_cell.angle_alpha   90.00
_cell.angle_beta   90.00
_cell.angle_gamma   90.00
#
_symmetry.space_group_name_H-M   'P 1'
#
loop_
_entity.id
_entity.type
_entity.pdbx_description
1 polymer ?
#
loop_
_entity_poly.entity_id
_entity_poly.type
_entity_poly.pdbx_seq_one_letter_code
_entity_poly.pdbx_strand_id
1 'polypeptide(L)'
;MTSKGGKSTMGLGAMEREAHAWVRRLTSGDATVEDADAFQLWRRQSAAHAIAFAKASKLWETVGSAGHNLRYDPASLGVLLDGEARRVMTRRRVLRGGLATAAVAAGAVALRPPLALWPSWSELAADYRTGAGEQRKLALNDSVSINLDTRTSIALRPDHGDSSRIELITGQASIATTPQVSRPVTVIASSGQTVATQASFDVRYLGAEVRVTCLGGEVRVEHQGNARIVRERQQIAYDDRRMSDTVTIDPAVEAAWQEGLLIFRYTPLPKVVEEVNRYRSGRIFIVNAELNAHLINGRFHIDRIDEVLVQIEQAFGVKAKTLPGGIVLLS
;
A
#
# COMPACT_ATOMS: atom_id res chain seq x y z
N MET A 1 -32.21 47.10 -9.11
CA MET A 1 -30.80 46.76 -9.28
C MET A 1 -30.41 45.90 -8.11
N THR A 2 -30.39 44.59 -8.32
CA THR A 2 -30.22 43.61 -7.25
C THR A 2 -29.05 42.69 -7.54
N SER A 3 -28.16 42.62 -6.61
CA SER A 3 -26.95 41.82 -6.53
C SER A 3 -27.22 40.30 -6.70
N LYS A 4 -26.63 39.70 -7.71
CA LYS A 4 -26.68 38.24 -7.96
C LYS A 4 -25.23 37.73 -8.12
N GLY A 5 -24.46 37.71 -7.02
CA GLY A 5 -23.04 37.34 -7.08
C GLY A 5 -22.52 36.46 -5.94
N GLY A 6 -23.34 36.07 -4.96
CA GLY A 6 -22.85 35.49 -3.69
C GLY A 6 -22.97 33.99 -3.51
N LYS A 7 -23.60 33.23 -4.42
CA LYS A 7 -23.88 31.79 -4.21
C LYS A 7 -22.89 30.82 -4.86
N SER A 8 -22.00 31.26 -5.75
CA SER A 8 -21.15 30.37 -6.54
C SER A 8 -19.83 29.96 -5.81
N THR A 9 -19.31 30.82 -4.93
CA THR A 9 -18.01 30.57 -4.26
C THR A 9 -18.13 29.64 -3.03
N MET A 10 -19.27 29.64 -2.36
CA MET A 10 -19.49 28.75 -1.21
C MET A 10 -19.66 27.27 -1.61
N GLY A 11 -20.18 26.99 -2.79
CA GLY A 11 -20.34 25.63 -3.32
C GLY A 11 -19.05 24.96 -3.76
N LEU A 12 -18.10 25.70 -4.34
CA LEU A 12 -16.82 25.14 -4.80
C LEU A 12 -15.94 24.67 -3.64
N GLY A 13 -15.84 25.45 -2.57
CA GLY A 13 -15.06 25.06 -1.40
C GLY A 13 -15.64 23.86 -0.61
N ALA A 14 -16.97 23.64 -0.66
CA ALA A 14 -17.59 22.45 -0.09
C ALA A 14 -17.25 21.20 -0.91
N MET A 15 -17.42 21.28 -2.23
CA MET A 15 -17.12 20.20 -3.17
C MET A 15 -15.64 19.79 -3.15
N GLU A 16 -14.71 20.75 -3.02
CA GLU A 16 -13.29 20.45 -2.88
C GLU A 16 -12.99 19.71 -1.57
N ARG A 17 -13.62 20.10 -0.45
CA ARG A 17 -13.51 19.37 0.82
C ARG A 17 -14.03 17.95 0.73
N GLU A 18 -15.16 17.73 0.05
CA GLU A 18 -15.72 16.40 -0.20
C GLU A 18 -14.79 15.57 -1.09
N ALA A 19 -14.21 16.16 -2.14
CA ALA A 19 -13.23 15.50 -2.99
C ALA A 19 -12.01 15.02 -2.18
N HIS A 20 -11.46 15.85 -1.30
CA HIS A 20 -10.38 15.46 -0.40
C HIS A 20 -10.82 14.40 0.63
N ALA A 21 -12.06 14.43 1.10
CA ALA A 21 -12.59 13.39 1.98
C ALA A 21 -12.68 12.05 1.26
N TRP A 22 -13.13 12.04 0.00
CA TRP A 22 -13.14 10.84 -0.84
C TRP A 22 -11.73 10.28 -1.10
N VAL A 23 -10.78 11.15 -1.45
CA VAL A 23 -9.37 10.71 -1.61
C VAL A 23 -8.89 10.02 -0.33
N ARG A 24 -9.10 10.63 0.85
CA ARG A 24 -8.72 10.03 2.14
C ARG A 24 -9.41 8.70 2.39
N ARG A 25 -10.76 8.63 2.21
CA ARG A 25 -11.54 7.42 2.46
C ARG A 25 -11.05 6.27 1.58
N LEU A 26 -10.86 6.53 0.28
CA LEU A 26 -10.41 5.53 -0.68
C LEU A 26 -8.95 5.09 -0.46
N THR A 27 -8.12 5.97 0.14
CA THR A 27 -6.69 5.68 0.41
C THR A 27 -6.43 5.16 1.82
N SER A 28 -7.43 5.14 2.72
CA SER A 28 -7.26 4.69 4.11
C SER A 28 -6.94 3.20 4.25
N GLY A 29 -7.29 2.40 3.25
CA GLY A 29 -7.27 0.93 3.33
C GLY A 29 -8.57 0.34 3.91
N ASP A 30 -9.48 1.17 4.44
CA ASP A 30 -10.77 0.76 5.03
C ASP A 30 -11.95 0.92 4.07
N ALA A 31 -11.69 1.27 2.80
CA ALA A 31 -12.74 1.46 1.80
C ALA A 31 -13.46 0.13 1.52
N THR A 32 -14.80 0.19 1.55
CA THR A 32 -15.68 -0.95 1.27
C THR A 32 -16.25 -0.87 -0.17
N VAL A 33 -16.96 -1.91 -0.59
CA VAL A 33 -17.68 -1.89 -1.88
C VAL A 33 -18.75 -0.78 -1.88
N GLU A 34 -19.44 -0.60 -0.74
CA GLU A 34 -20.43 0.46 -0.57
C GLU A 34 -19.81 1.86 -0.69
N ASP A 35 -18.59 2.05 -0.16
CA ASP A 35 -17.83 3.30 -0.34
C ASP A 35 -17.50 3.54 -1.83
N ALA A 36 -17.14 2.48 -2.56
CA ALA A 36 -16.86 2.58 -3.99
C ALA A 36 -18.11 2.98 -4.79
N ASP A 37 -19.26 2.39 -4.47
CA ASP A 37 -20.53 2.72 -5.11
C ASP A 37 -20.99 4.15 -4.76
N ALA A 38 -20.90 4.53 -3.48
CA ALA A 38 -21.21 5.88 -3.02
C ALA A 38 -20.29 6.93 -3.68
N PHE A 39 -19.00 6.63 -3.82
CA PHE A 39 -18.07 7.47 -4.56
C PHE A 39 -18.44 7.61 -6.05
N GLN A 40 -18.82 6.52 -6.72
CA GLN A 40 -19.24 6.58 -8.11
C GLN A 40 -20.50 7.45 -8.28
N LEU A 41 -21.47 7.31 -7.39
CA LEU A 41 -22.66 8.16 -7.36
C LEU A 41 -22.30 9.63 -7.17
N TRP A 42 -21.46 9.95 -6.17
CA TRP A 42 -20.99 11.29 -5.92
C TRP A 42 -20.26 11.89 -7.13
N ARG A 43 -19.35 11.13 -7.75
CA ARG A 43 -18.57 11.58 -8.92
C ARG A 43 -19.44 11.86 -10.14
N ARG A 44 -20.56 11.11 -10.31
CA ARG A 44 -21.51 11.26 -11.42
C ARG A 44 -22.49 12.41 -11.23
N GLN A 45 -22.58 13.05 -10.07
CA GLN A 45 -23.51 14.14 -9.82
C GLN A 45 -23.29 15.33 -10.76
N SER A 46 -22.04 15.66 -11.10
CA SER A 46 -21.72 16.67 -12.12
C SER A 46 -20.27 16.57 -12.59
N ALA A 47 -19.98 17.18 -13.75
CA ALA A 47 -18.61 17.34 -14.23
C ALA A 47 -17.71 18.08 -13.24
N ALA A 48 -18.26 18.96 -12.41
CA ALA A 48 -17.52 19.69 -11.38
C ALA A 48 -17.02 18.75 -10.25
N HIS A 49 -17.80 17.74 -9.83
CA HIS A 49 -17.37 16.73 -8.87
C HIS A 49 -16.22 15.89 -9.40
N ALA A 50 -16.30 15.47 -10.68
CA ALA A 50 -15.22 14.74 -11.33
C ALA A 50 -13.92 15.56 -11.43
N ILE A 51 -14.03 16.85 -11.74
CA ILE A 51 -12.89 17.78 -11.81
C ILE A 51 -12.31 18.04 -10.41
N ALA A 52 -13.16 18.24 -9.39
CA ALA A 52 -12.72 18.44 -8.00
C ALA A 52 -11.94 17.23 -7.48
N PHE A 53 -12.44 16.01 -7.76
CA PHE A 53 -11.75 14.78 -7.40
C PHE A 53 -10.42 14.65 -8.14
N ALA A 54 -10.38 14.90 -9.46
CA ALA A 54 -9.13 14.84 -10.23
C ALA A 54 -8.08 15.84 -9.73
N LYS A 55 -8.48 17.04 -9.27
CA LYS A 55 -7.58 17.99 -8.64
C LYS A 55 -7.06 17.49 -7.29
N ALA A 56 -7.95 16.97 -6.44
CA ALA A 56 -7.58 16.43 -5.14
C ALA A 56 -6.63 15.23 -5.27
N SER A 57 -6.91 14.32 -6.20
CA SER A 57 -6.05 13.16 -6.51
C SER A 57 -4.68 13.60 -7.03
N LYS A 58 -4.65 14.58 -7.97
CA LYS A 58 -3.39 15.09 -8.53
C LYS A 58 -2.52 15.77 -7.46
N LEU A 59 -3.14 16.51 -6.54
CA LEU A 59 -2.41 17.08 -5.40
C LEU A 59 -1.82 15.98 -4.53
N TRP A 60 -2.60 14.94 -4.24
CA TRP A 60 -2.14 13.77 -3.49
C TRP A 60 -1.00 13.04 -4.21
N GLU A 61 -1.11 12.84 -5.52
CA GLU A 61 -0.07 12.26 -6.38
C GLU A 61 1.21 13.12 -6.40
N THR A 62 1.06 14.45 -6.50
CA THR A 62 2.20 15.39 -6.51
C THR A 62 2.96 15.31 -5.19
N VAL A 63 2.27 15.26 -4.07
CA VAL A 63 2.89 15.08 -2.74
C VAL A 63 3.53 13.68 -2.64
N GLY A 64 2.87 12.64 -3.16
CA GLY A 64 3.38 11.27 -3.18
C GLY A 64 4.60 11.10 -4.10
N SER A 65 4.56 11.67 -5.29
CA SER A 65 5.66 11.62 -6.27
C SER A 65 6.82 12.54 -5.91
N ALA A 66 6.56 13.70 -5.28
CA ALA A 66 7.62 14.54 -4.71
C ALA A 66 8.40 13.76 -3.65
N GLY A 67 7.73 12.98 -2.78
CA GLY A 67 8.39 12.07 -1.84
C GLY A 67 9.21 10.95 -2.51
N HIS A 68 8.82 10.53 -3.72
CA HIS A 68 9.56 9.50 -4.48
C HIS A 68 10.71 10.10 -5.30
N ASN A 69 10.50 11.27 -5.89
CA ASN A 69 11.49 11.98 -6.72
C ASN A 69 12.54 12.71 -5.89
N LEU A 70 12.26 13.06 -4.63
CA LEU A 70 13.24 13.58 -3.67
C LEU A 70 14.36 12.57 -3.35
N ARG A 71 14.21 11.32 -3.78
CA ARG A 71 15.32 10.37 -3.80
C ARG A 71 16.39 10.69 -4.86
N TYR A 72 16.11 11.62 -5.82
CA TYR A 72 16.99 11.86 -6.97
C TYR A 72 17.38 13.31 -7.24
N ASP A 73 16.64 14.34 -6.79
CA ASP A 73 17.05 15.75 -7.05
C ASP A 73 16.43 16.77 -6.06
N PRO A 74 17.23 17.36 -5.18
CA PRO A 74 16.79 18.40 -4.23
C PRO A 74 16.39 19.75 -4.88
N ALA A 75 16.79 20.01 -6.12
CA ALA A 75 16.53 21.28 -6.79
C ALA A 75 15.08 21.50 -7.24
N SER A 76 14.28 20.41 -7.30
CA SER A 76 12.90 20.45 -7.78
C SER A 76 11.89 21.02 -6.78
N LEU A 77 12.24 21.16 -5.51
CA LEU A 77 11.36 21.68 -4.45
C LEU A 77 11.13 23.20 -4.52
N GLY A 78 12.10 23.96 -4.98
CA GLY A 78 11.99 25.42 -5.12
C GLY A 78 10.93 25.86 -6.13
N VAL A 79 10.69 25.03 -7.16
CA VAL A 79 9.73 25.31 -8.25
C VAL A 79 8.28 25.09 -7.83
N LEU A 80 8.03 24.22 -6.83
CA LEU A 80 6.67 23.90 -6.37
C LEU A 80 6.10 24.93 -5.39
N LEU A 81 6.94 25.73 -4.75
CA LEU A 81 6.52 26.74 -3.76
C LEU A 81 6.30 28.13 -4.36
N ASP A 82 6.85 28.42 -5.56
CA ASP A 82 6.76 29.73 -6.22
C ASP A 82 5.81 29.80 -7.43
N GLY A 83 4.95 28.82 -7.62
CA GLY A 83 4.12 28.62 -8.82
C GLY A 83 2.83 29.44 -8.90
N GLU A 84 2.83 30.72 -8.59
CA GLU A 84 1.86 31.69 -9.13
C GLU A 84 2.42 32.40 -10.36
N ALA A 85 2.52 31.71 -11.48
CA ALA A 85 2.82 32.35 -12.75
C ALA A 85 1.79 31.90 -13.82
N ARG A 86 0.90 32.85 -14.12
CA ARG A 86 -0.04 32.87 -15.24
C ARG A 86 0.58 32.34 -16.53
N ARG A 87 -0.02 31.30 -17.11
CA ARG A 87 0.01 31.13 -18.59
C ARG A 87 -1.41 30.93 -19.11
N VAL A 88 -1.90 32.00 -19.73
CA VAL A 88 -3.07 32.00 -20.59
C VAL A 88 -2.75 31.16 -21.82
N MET A 89 -3.40 30.03 -21.97
CA MET A 89 -3.31 29.18 -23.16
C MET A 89 -4.61 29.24 -23.95
N THR A 90 -4.50 29.67 -25.19
CA THR A 90 -5.56 30.00 -26.13
C THR A 90 -6.48 28.82 -26.48
N ARG A 91 -7.77 29.00 -26.23
CA ARG A 91 -8.88 28.04 -26.41
C ARG A 91 -9.27 27.80 -27.86
N ARG A 92 -8.48 27.24 -28.75
CA ARG A 92 -9.03 26.98 -30.11
C ARG A 92 -8.55 25.75 -30.87
N ARG A 93 -7.75 24.82 -30.32
CA ARG A 93 -7.25 23.66 -31.10
C ARG A 93 -7.35 22.27 -30.46
N VAL A 94 -8.22 22.03 -29.46
CA VAL A 94 -8.27 20.72 -28.76
C VAL A 94 -9.57 19.92 -29.03
N LEU A 95 -10.41 20.32 -29.97
CA LEU A 95 -11.77 19.74 -30.10
C LEU A 95 -11.96 18.68 -31.22
N ARG A 96 -10.91 18.08 -31.77
CA ARG A 96 -11.12 17.04 -32.81
C ARG A 96 -10.30 15.74 -32.71
N GLY A 97 -9.57 15.48 -31.63
CA GLY A 97 -8.76 14.25 -31.52
C GLY A 97 -8.80 13.52 -30.15
N GLY A 98 -9.54 14.02 -29.16
CA GLY A 98 -9.31 13.64 -27.75
C GLY A 98 -10.27 12.60 -27.14
N LEU A 99 -11.32 12.16 -27.81
CA LEU A 99 -12.35 11.34 -27.15
C LEU A 99 -12.01 9.83 -27.06
N ALA A 100 -11.22 9.30 -27.97
CA ALA A 100 -10.89 7.87 -27.98
C ALA A 100 -9.73 7.52 -27.04
N THR A 101 -8.73 8.40 -26.90
CA THR A 101 -7.57 8.19 -26.02
C THR A 101 -7.90 8.43 -24.53
N ALA A 102 -8.86 9.31 -24.23
CA ALA A 102 -9.30 9.57 -22.86
C ALA A 102 -10.07 8.38 -22.25
N ALA A 103 -10.82 7.62 -23.05
CA ALA A 103 -11.57 6.45 -22.58
C ALA A 103 -10.66 5.28 -22.22
N VAL A 104 -9.58 5.04 -22.98
CA VAL A 104 -8.60 3.98 -22.71
C VAL A 104 -7.76 4.31 -21.46
N ALA A 105 -7.37 5.57 -21.30
CA ALA A 105 -6.63 6.01 -20.11
C ALA A 105 -7.50 5.95 -18.84
N ALA A 106 -8.78 6.33 -18.92
CA ALA A 106 -9.71 6.23 -17.81
C ALA A 106 -10.00 4.77 -17.41
N GLY A 107 -10.07 3.85 -18.37
CA GLY A 107 -10.22 2.42 -18.13
C GLY A 107 -8.98 1.80 -17.44
N ALA A 108 -7.78 2.16 -17.88
CA ALA A 108 -6.53 1.68 -17.28
C ALA A 108 -6.35 2.18 -15.83
N VAL A 109 -6.73 3.42 -15.54
CA VAL A 109 -6.69 4.00 -14.18
C VAL A 109 -7.74 3.35 -13.27
N ALA A 110 -8.89 2.92 -13.80
CA ALA A 110 -9.90 2.21 -13.02
C ALA A 110 -9.48 0.78 -12.67
N LEU A 111 -8.70 0.12 -13.53
CA LEU A 111 -8.25 -1.27 -13.35
C LEU A 111 -6.97 -1.38 -12.50
N ARG A 112 -6.11 -0.37 -12.50
CA ARG A 112 -4.90 -0.29 -11.68
C ARG A 112 -4.79 1.11 -11.09
N PRO A 113 -5.25 1.31 -9.84
CA PRO A 113 -5.20 2.62 -9.21
C PRO A 113 -3.75 3.11 -9.08
N PRO A 114 -3.42 4.29 -9.62
CA PRO A 114 -2.10 4.86 -9.43
C PRO A 114 -1.87 5.11 -7.93
N LEU A 115 -0.69 4.78 -7.42
CA LEU A 115 -0.28 4.97 -6.02
C LEU A 115 -1.17 4.26 -4.98
N ALA A 116 -1.91 3.21 -5.35
CA ALA A 116 -2.85 2.53 -4.47
C ALA A 116 -3.86 3.49 -3.79
N LEU A 117 -4.37 4.47 -4.53
CA LEU A 117 -5.31 5.47 -4.03
C LEU A 117 -6.68 4.89 -3.64
N TRP A 118 -7.04 3.75 -4.20
CA TRP A 118 -8.21 2.93 -3.82
C TRP A 118 -7.89 1.46 -4.05
N PRO A 119 -8.58 0.55 -3.38
CA PRO A 119 -8.43 -0.88 -3.63
C PRO A 119 -8.73 -1.22 -5.09
N SER A 120 -7.94 -2.10 -5.68
CA SER A 120 -8.23 -2.67 -6.99
C SER A 120 -9.52 -3.50 -6.95
N TRP A 121 -10.12 -3.79 -8.11
CA TRP A 121 -11.29 -4.66 -8.17
C TRP A 121 -11.03 -6.06 -7.59
N SER A 122 -9.81 -6.58 -7.75
CA SER A 122 -9.40 -7.84 -7.14
C SER A 122 -9.32 -7.77 -5.61
N GLU A 123 -8.87 -6.64 -5.06
CA GLU A 123 -8.86 -6.42 -3.61
C GLU A 123 -10.28 -6.25 -3.05
N LEU A 124 -11.17 -5.59 -3.78
CA LEU A 124 -12.57 -5.46 -3.38
C LEU A 124 -13.33 -6.78 -3.43
N ALA A 125 -12.95 -7.69 -4.33
CA ALA A 125 -13.50 -9.04 -4.46
C ALA A 125 -12.80 -10.08 -3.56
N ALA A 126 -11.90 -9.66 -2.68
CA ALA A 126 -11.21 -10.55 -1.74
C ALA A 126 -12.19 -11.09 -0.67
N ASP A 127 -12.02 -12.35 -0.27
CA ASP A 127 -12.84 -12.97 0.78
C ASP A 127 -12.51 -12.41 2.17
N TYR A 128 -11.24 -12.05 2.39
CA TYR A 128 -10.77 -11.45 3.64
C TYR A 128 -9.86 -10.27 3.37
N ARG A 129 -10.06 -9.20 4.17
CA ARG A 129 -9.26 -7.98 4.10
C ARG A 129 -8.94 -7.45 5.49
N THR A 130 -7.82 -6.73 5.58
CA THR A 130 -7.42 -5.91 6.74
C THR A 130 -7.16 -4.48 6.31
N GLY A 131 -7.54 -3.54 7.17
CA GLY A 131 -7.28 -2.11 7.02
C GLY A 131 -5.87 -1.71 7.46
N ALA A 132 -5.61 -0.40 7.51
CA ALA A 132 -4.34 0.14 8.00
C ALA A 132 -4.20 -0.10 9.52
N GLY A 133 -3.12 -0.74 9.94
CA GLY A 133 -2.86 -1.12 11.34
C GLY A 133 -3.68 -2.30 11.85
N GLU A 134 -4.61 -2.81 11.06
CA GLU A 134 -5.41 -3.98 11.41
C GLU A 134 -4.63 -5.27 11.14
N GLN A 135 -4.74 -6.21 12.08
CA GLN A 135 -4.27 -7.58 11.92
C GLN A 135 -5.41 -8.55 12.22
N ARG A 136 -5.46 -9.67 11.52
CA ARG A 136 -6.56 -10.63 11.67
C ARG A 136 -6.07 -12.06 11.62
N LYS A 137 -6.47 -12.85 12.63
CA LYS A 137 -6.23 -14.29 12.68
C LYS A 137 -7.44 -15.05 12.14
N LEU A 138 -7.18 -15.98 11.25
CA LEU A 138 -8.18 -16.85 10.63
C LEU A 138 -7.78 -18.32 10.84
N ALA A 139 -8.71 -19.14 11.24
CA ALA A 139 -8.58 -20.60 11.13
C ALA A 139 -9.26 -21.01 9.83
N LEU A 140 -8.49 -21.49 8.85
CA LEU A 140 -9.06 -21.96 7.59
C LEU A 140 -9.73 -23.34 7.80
N ASN A 141 -9.10 -24.17 8.61
CA ASN A 141 -9.61 -25.42 9.12
C ASN A 141 -8.83 -25.79 10.40
N ASP A 142 -9.06 -26.98 10.96
CA ASP A 142 -8.40 -27.45 12.20
C ASP A 142 -6.87 -27.57 12.09
N SER A 143 -6.36 -27.55 10.87
CA SER A 143 -4.94 -27.81 10.60
C SER A 143 -4.19 -26.64 9.96
N VAL A 144 -4.89 -25.58 9.55
CA VAL A 144 -4.29 -24.42 8.85
C VAL A 144 -4.78 -23.13 9.47
N SER A 145 -3.87 -22.34 9.99
CA SER A 145 -4.12 -20.99 10.48
C SER A 145 -3.41 -19.95 9.62
N ILE A 146 -4.06 -18.80 9.48
CA ILE A 146 -3.55 -17.66 8.71
C ILE A 146 -3.59 -16.43 9.60
N ASN A 147 -2.46 -15.71 9.68
CA ASN A 147 -2.41 -14.37 10.22
C ASN A 147 -2.30 -13.38 9.06
N LEU A 148 -3.26 -12.48 8.92
CA LEU A 148 -3.20 -11.36 7.98
C LEU A 148 -2.61 -10.15 8.69
N ASP A 149 -1.63 -9.53 8.05
CA ASP A 149 -1.04 -8.26 8.49
C ASP A 149 -1.84 -7.07 7.94
N THR A 150 -1.39 -5.87 8.23
CA THR A 150 -1.98 -4.61 7.76
C THR A 150 -2.15 -4.58 6.23
N ARG A 151 -3.27 -3.98 5.75
CA ARG A 151 -3.55 -3.77 4.31
C ARG A 151 -3.39 -5.04 3.48
N THR A 152 -3.87 -6.14 3.98
CA THR A 152 -3.77 -7.45 3.33
C THR A 152 -5.12 -7.88 2.76
N SER A 153 -5.11 -8.41 1.55
CA SER A 153 -6.28 -8.95 0.87
C SER A 153 -5.97 -10.35 0.36
N ILE A 154 -6.80 -11.33 0.74
CA ILE A 154 -6.68 -12.71 0.27
C ILE A 154 -7.99 -13.22 -0.29
N ALA A 155 -7.91 -14.14 -1.26
CA ALA A 155 -9.04 -14.92 -1.75
C ALA A 155 -8.79 -16.42 -1.54
N LEU A 156 -9.83 -17.13 -1.12
CA LEU A 156 -9.81 -18.58 -1.04
C LEU A 156 -10.20 -19.16 -2.39
N ARG A 157 -9.34 -19.96 -2.97
CA ARG A 157 -9.60 -20.57 -4.27
C ARG A 157 -10.11 -22.00 -4.09
N PRO A 158 -11.29 -22.34 -4.66
CA PRO A 158 -11.76 -23.71 -4.64
C PRO A 158 -10.75 -24.60 -5.37
N ASP A 159 -10.41 -25.72 -4.77
CA ASP A 159 -9.62 -26.77 -5.40
C ASP A 159 -10.50 -27.99 -5.62
N HIS A 160 -10.26 -28.77 -6.67
CA HIS A 160 -10.98 -30.01 -7.00
C HIS A 160 -10.60 -31.20 -6.06
N GLY A 161 -10.05 -30.89 -4.90
CA GLY A 161 -9.73 -31.82 -3.82
C GLY A 161 -9.52 -31.03 -2.54
N ASP A 162 -9.58 -31.63 -1.38
CA ASP A 162 -9.47 -31.03 -0.03
C ASP A 162 -8.16 -30.25 0.26
N SER A 163 -7.42 -29.73 -0.73
CA SER A 163 -6.25 -28.89 -0.52
C SER A 163 -6.66 -27.44 -0.29
N SER A 164 -5.97 -26.76 0.61
CA SER A 164 -6.22 -25.35 0.90
C SER A 164 -5.44 -24.49 -0.08
N ARG A 165 -6.14 -23.78 -0.97
CA ARG A 165 -5.53 -22.88 -1.93
C ARG A 165 -5.89 -21.43 -1.64
N ILE A 166 -4.89 -20.61 -1.35
CA ILE A 166 -5.02 -19.22 -0.93
C ILE A 166 -4.34 -18.35 -1.98
N GLU A 167 -5.01 -17.33 -2.45
CA GLU A 167 -4.39 -16.28 -3.28
C GLU A 167 -4.15 -15.04 -2.43
N LEU A 168 -2.89 -14.63 -2.27
CA LEU A 168 -2.50 -13.37 -1.70
C LEU A 168 -2.52 -12.31 -2.80
N ILE A 169 -3.59 -11.48 -2.80
CA ILE A 169 -3.78 -10.42 -3.78
C ILE A 169 -2.82 -9.27 -3.51
N THR A 170 -2.68 -8.89 -2.24
CA THR A 170 -1.71 -7.88 -1.77
C THR A 170 -1.53 -8.00 -0.27
N GLY A 171 -0.44 -7.45 0.27
CA GLY A 171 -0.17 -7.40 1.69
C GLY A 171 0.81 -8.45 2.17
N GLN A 172 0.60 -8.95 3.38
CA GLN A 172 1.44 -9.96 4.04
C GLN A 172 0.59 -10.92 4.85
N ALA A 173 0.82 -12.21 4.68
CA ALA A 173 0.14 -13.25 5.43
C ALA A 173 1.15 -14.26 5.97
N SER A 174 0.98 -14.66 7.23
CA SER A 174 1.68 -15.79 7.83
C SER A 174 0.77 -16.99 7.84
N ILE A 175 1.27 -18.11 7.36
CA ILE A 175 0.56 -19.38 7.28
C ILE A 175 1.26 -20.38 8.20
N ALA A 176 0.53 -21.00 9.09
CA ALA A 176 1.04 -22.07 9.92
C ALA A 176 0.17 -23.33 9.76
N THR A 177 0.84 -24.44 9.55
CA THR A 177 0.19 -25.76 9.44
C THR A 177 0.53 -26.62 10.64
N THR A 178 -0.44 -27.44 11.10
CA THR A 178 -0.18 -28.41 12.17
C THR A 178 0.39 -29.72 11.60
N PRO A 179 1.02 -30.57 12.42
CA PRO A 179 1.55 -31.87 11.97
C PRO A 179 0.49 -32.82 11.39
N GLN A 180 -0.79 -32.57 11.66
CA GLN A 180 -1.91 -33.36 11.18
C GLN A 180 -2.33 -33.04 9.74
N VAL A 181 -1.74 -32.01 9.13
CA VAL A 181 -2.01 -31.70 7.73
C VAL A 181 -1.53 -32.82 6.84
N SER A 182 -2.48 -33.53 6.25
CA SER A 182 -2.22 -34.63 5.31
C SER A 182 -2.06 -34.13 3.85
N ARG A 183 -2.47 -32.89 3.56
CA ARG A 183 -2.50 -32.30 2.21
C ARG A 183 -1.79 -30.95 2.19
N PRO A 184 -1.08 -30.64 1.09
CA PRO A 184 -0.33 -29.40 1.02
C PRO A 184 -1.25 -28.16 1.00
N VAL A 185 -0.78 -27.11 1.64
CA VAL A 185 -1.33 -25.74 1.50
C VAL A 185 -0.58 -25.06 0.37
N THR A 186 -1.31 -24.42 -0.53
CA THR A 186 -0.74 -23.65 -1.63
C THR A 186 -1.11 -22.18 -1.47
N VAL A 187 -0.11 -21.31 -1.41
CA VAL A 187 -0.30 -19.86 -1.44
C VAL A 187 0.18 -19.33 -2.79
N ILE A 188 -0.73 -18.71 -3.53
CA ILE A 188 -0.44 -18.07 -4.82
C ILE A 188 -0.22 -16.59 -4.55
N ALA A 189 0.86 -16.01 -5.07
CA ALA A 189 1.11 -14.57 -5.06
C ALA A 189 1.75 -14.16 -6.38
N SER A 190 1.15 -13.16 -7.07
CA SER A 190 1.59 -12.76 -8.41
C SER A 190 1.71 -13.98 -9.36
N SER A 191 2.85 -14.17 -10.01
CA SER A 191 3.14 -15.23 -10.98
C SER A 191 3.74 -16.52 -10.39
N GLY A 192 3.81 -16.62 -9.05
CA GLY A 192 4.39 -17.78 -8.37
C GLY A 192 3.47 -18.41 -7.34
N GLN A 193 3.89 -19.56 -6.83
CA GLN A 193 3.19 -20.26 -5.75
C GLN A 193 4.16 -20.84 -4.73
N THR A 194 3.69 -20.88 -3.48
CA THR A 194 4.40 -21.51 -2.35
C THR A 194 3.58 -22.70 -1.87
N VAL A 195 4.20 -23.85 -1.81
CA VAL A 195 3.57 -25.11 -1.41
C VAL A 195 4.23 -25.62 -0.14
N ALA A 196 3.44 -25.96 0.86
CA ALA A 196 3.89 -26.48 2.14
C ALA A 196 2.93 -27.55 2.69
N THR A 197 3.48 -28.55 3.37
CA THR A 197 2.68 -29.56 4.10
C THR A 197 2.80 -29.33 5.60
N GLN A 198 4.00 -29.22 6.13
CA GLN A 198 4.26 -29.00 7.57
C GLN A 198 5.28 -27.85 7.68
N ALA A 199 4.77 -26.64 7.77
CA ALA A 199 5.62 -25.45 7.84
C ALA A 199 4.91 -24.28 8.51
N SER A 200 5.70 -23.33 8.97
CA SER A 200 5.31 -21.96 9.29
C SER A 200 6.07 -21.00 8.39
N PHE A 201 5.37 -20.18 7.65
CA PHE A 201 6.01 -19.29 6.68
C PHE A 201 5.17 -18.04 6.41
N ASP A 202 5.85 -16.97 6.03
CA ASP A 202 5.24 -15.71 5.61
C ASP A 202 5.34 -15.55 4.10
N VAL A 203 4.28 -15.02 3.49
CA VAL A 203 4.28 -14.53 2.11
C VAL A 203 3.92 -13.06 2.13
N ARG A 204 4.77 -12.22 1.53
CA ARG A 204 4.59 -10.78 1.42
C ARG A 204 4.60 -10.37 -0.04
N TYR A 205 3.54 -9.68 -0.48
CA TYR A 205 3.39 -9.15 -1.82
C TYR A 205 2.87 -7.72 -1.77
N LEU A 206 3.72 -6.76 -2.13
CA LEU A 206 3.40 -5.32 -2.13
C LEU A 206 3.44 -4.71 -3.55
N GLY A 207 3.12 -5.52 -4.56
CA GLY A 207 2.91 -5.09 -5.94
C GLY A 207 4.12 -5.23 -6.89
N ALA A 208 5.36 -5.27 -6.39
CA ALA A 208 6.55 -5.39 -7.24
C ALA A 208 7.27 -6.74 -7.08
N GLU A 209 7.38 -7.21 -5.86
CA GLU A 209 8.16 -8.39 -5.48
C GLU A 209 7.37 -9.22 -4.48
N VAL A 210 7.41 -10.51 -4.62
CA VAL A 210 6.92 -11.46 -3.61
C VAL A 210 8.11 -11.95 -2.81
N ARG A 211 7.99 -11.92 -1.48
CA ARG A 211 8.95 -12.52 -0.55
C ARG A 211 8.30 -13.66 0.19
N VAL A 212 9.00 -14.79 0.24
CA VAL A 212 8.60 -15.97 0.99
C VAL A 212 9.64 -16.23 2.05
N THR A 213 9.24 -16.17 3.33
CA THR A 213 10.10 -16.39 4.48
C THR A 213 9.68 -17.67 5.20
N CYS A 214 10.55 -18.65 5.30
CA CYS A 214 10.30 -19.86 6.05
C CYS A 214 10.70 -19.66 7.52
N LEU A 215 9.72 -19.75 8.42
CA LEU A 215 9.90 -19.57 9.86
C LEU A 215 10.09 -20.90 10.60
N GLY A 216 9.60 -22.01 10.00
CA GLY A 216 9.76 -23.35 10.52
C GLY A 216 9.39 -24.40 9.47
N GLY A 217 10.11 -25.52 9.46
CA GLY A 217 9.98 -26.57 8.45
C GLY A 217 10.61 -26.21 7.11
N GLU A 218 9.96 -26.55 6.02
CA GLU A 218 10.40 -26.20 4.67
C GLU A 218 9.20 -25.91 3.75
N VAL A 219 9.41 -25.03 2.78
CA VAL A 219 8.42 -24.71 1.76
C VAL A 219 9.05 -24.80 0.36
N ARG A 220 8.25 -25.18 -0.61
CA ARG A 220 8.62 -25.19 -2.02
C ARG A 220 8.04 -23.97 -2.71
N VAL A 221 8.90 -23.11 -3.24
CA VAL A 221 8.52 -21.93 -4.01
C VAL A 221 8.71 -22.23 -5.49
N GLU A 222 7.65 -22.04 -6.26
CA GLU A 222 7.62 -22.29 -7.71
C GLU A 222 7.29 -20.99 -8.44
N HIS A 223 8.10 -20.68 -9.45
CA HIS A 223 7.94 -19.49 -10.27
C HIS A 223 8.51 -19.70 -11.66
N GLN A 224 7.71 -19.49 -12.71
CA GLN A 224 8.12 -19.59 -14.13
C GLN A 224 8.86 -20.89 -14.47
N GLY A 225 8.36 -22.03 -14.01
CA GLY A 225 8.96 -23.35 -14.26
C GLY A 225 10.18 -23.69 -13.40
N ASN A 226 10.68 -22.74 -12.60
CA ASN A 226 11.73 -22.98 -11.62
C ASN A 226 11.13 -23.29 -10.26
N ALA A 227 11.79 -24.17 -9.49
CA ALA A 227 11.41 -24.48 -8.13
C ALA A 227 12.61 -24.38 -7.20
N ARG A 228 12.39 -23.86 -5.98
CA ARG A 228 13.38 -23.78 -4.90
C ARG A 228 12.76 -24.27 -3.60
N ILE A 229 13.54 -24.99 -2.81
CA ILE A 229 13.20 -25.31 -1.43
C ILE A 229 13.77 -24.21 -0.54
N VAL A 230 12.91 -23.62 0.28
CA VAL A 230 13.26 -22.61 1.28
C VAL A 230 13.08 -23.25 2.65
N ARG A 231 14.16 -23.36 3.41
CA ARG A 231 14.18 -23.99 4.73
C ARG A 231 14.02 -22.97 5.83
N GLU A 232 13.82 -23.45 7.03
CA GLU A 232 13.77 -22.62 8.23
C GLU A 232 14.91 -21.58 8.26
N ARG A 233 14.56 -20.33 8.62
CA ARG A 233 15.44 -19.16 8.65
C ARG A 233 15.96 -18.72 7.29
N GLN A 234 15.33 -19.14 6.22
CA GLN A 234 15.63 -18.68 4.87
C GLN A 234 14.46 -17.86 4.30
N GLN A 235 14.84 -16.94 3.43
CA GLN A 235 13.92 -16.14 2.63
C GLN A 235 14.34 -16.19 1.17
N ILE A 236 13.36 -16.19 0.27
CA ILE A 236 13.54 -16.04 -1.17
C ILE A 236 12.62 -14.93 -1.67
N ALA A 237 13.03 -14.26 -2.72
CA ALA A 237 12.20 -13.25 -3.40
C ALA A 237 12.05 -13.60 -4.88
N TYR A 238 10.91 -13.21 -5.47
CA TYR A 238 10.71 -13.27 -6.92
C TYR A 238 9.87 -12.10 -7.42
N ASP A 239 10.12 -11.71 -8.64
CA ASP A 239 9.38 -10.70 -9.39
C ASP A 239 8.92 -11.28 -10.74
N ASP A 240 8.34 -10.46 -11.63
CA ASP A 240 7.88 -10.92 -12.95
C ASP A 240 9.00 -11.45 -13.87
N ARG A 241 10.26 -11.34 -13.51
CA ARG A 241 11.41 -11.68 -14.37
C ARG A 241 12.28 -12.79 -13.80
N ARG A 242 12.45 -12.85 -12.49
CA ARG A 242 13.45 -13.74 -11.87
C ARG A 242 13.05 -14.14 -10.45
N MET A 243 13.67 -15.22 -10.02
CA MET A 243 13.70 -15.67 -8.64
C MET A 243 15.13 -15.47 -8.10
N SER A 244 15.25 -14.91 -6.89
CA SER A 244 16.55 -14.70 -6.24
C SER A 244 17.14 -16.00 -5.70
N ASP A 245 18.37 -15.96 -5.23
CA ASP A 245 18.88 -16.97 -4.32
C ASP A 245 18.26 -16.81 -2.93
N THR A 246 18.34 -17.87 -2.12
CA THR A 246 17.90 -17.84 -0.72
C THR A 246 18.90 -17.07 0.14
N VAL A 247 18.37 -16.24 1.05
CA VAL A 247 19.17 -15.52 2.05
C VAL A 247 18.77 -15.97 3.45
N THR A 248 19.73 -15.96 4.38
CA THR A 248 19.44 -16.24 5.79
C THR A 248 18.87 -15.00 6.46
N ILE A 249 17.84 -15.20 7.29
CA ILE A 249 17.14 -14.11 8.02
C ILE A 249 17.12 -14.42 9.52
N ASP A 250 16.78 -13.39 10.30
CA ASP A 250 16.45 -13.54 11.72
C ASP A 250 14.92 -13.65 11.88
N PRO A 251 14.37 -14.83 12.22
CA PRO A 251 12.94 -15.01 12.38
C PRO A 251 12.32 -14.08 13.43
N ALA A 252 13.09 -13.72 14.48
CA ALA A 252 12.61 -12.82 15.52
C ALA A 252 12.37 -11.39 15.02
N VAL A 253 12.98 -11.00 13.90
CA VAL A 253 12.75 -9.71 13.24
C VAL A 253 11.61 -9.83 12.24
N GLU A 254 11.68 -10.86 11.39
CA GLU A 254 10.71 -11.02 10.28
C GLU A 254 9.30 -11.36 10.77
N ALA A 255 9.17 -12.13 11.86
CA ALA A 255 7.88 -12.52 12.43
C ALA A 255 7.36 -11.60 13.55
N ALA A 256 8.12 -10.56 13.93
CA ALA A 256 7.77 -9.67 15.05
C ALA A 256 6.38 -9.01 14.90
N TRP A 257 5.97 -8.75 13.66
CA TRP A 257 4.65 -8.18 13.38
C TRP A 257 3.51 -9.05 13.89
N GLN A 258 3.65 -10.37 13.94
CA GLN A 258 2.64 -11.30 14.45
C GLN A 258 2.39 -11.11 15.96
N GLU A 259 3.34 -10.51 16.67
CA GLU A 259 3.27 -10.12 18.08
C GLU A 259 2.96 -8.62 18.27
N GLY A 260 2.59 -7.94 17.20
CA GLY A 260 2.27 -6.50 17.22
C GLY A 260 3.50 -5.59 17.30
N LEU A 261 4.67 -6.08 16.87
CA LEU A 261 5.94 -5.35 16.93
C LEU A 261 6.55 -5.16 15.54
N LEU A 262 7.21 -4.03 15.32
CA LEU A 262 8.16 -3.82 14.24
C LEU A 262 9.56 -3.72 14.85
N ILE A 263 10.48 -4.53 14.36
CA ILE A 263 11.87 -4.53 14.80
C ILE A 263 12.77 -4.08 13.66
N PHE A 264 13.52 -3.01 13.89
CA PHE A 264 14.50 -2.51 12.93
C PHE A 264 15.91 -2.70 13.49
N ARG A 265 16.83 -3.19 12.66
CA ARG A 265 18.24 -3.38 13.00
C ARG A 265 19.11 -2.76 11.91
N TYR A 266 19.78 -1.68 12.23
CA TYR A 266 20.61 -0.91 11.28
C TYR A 266 19.87 -0.63 9.97
N THR A 267 18.55 -0.34 10.07
CA THR A 267 17.67 -0.16 8.93
C THR A 267 17.69 1.30 8.49
N PRO A 268 17.99 1.60 7.21
CA PRO A 268 17.92 2.98 6.69
C PRO A 268 16.55 3.61 6.95
N LEU A 269 16.54 4.88 7.39
CA LEU A 269 15.31 5.61 7.70
C LEU A 269 14.24 5.57 6.60
N PRO A 270 14.57 5.66 5.30
CA PRO A 270 13.57 5.51 4.24
C PRO A 270 12.84 4.15 4.29
N LYS A 271 13.54 3.07 4.63
CA LYS A 271 12.93 1.75 4.76
C LYS A 271 12.06 1.63 6.01
N VAL A 272 12.47 2.26 7.11
CA VAL A 272 11.64 2.38 8.31
C VAL A 272 10.36 3.14 8.02
N VAL A 273 10.46 4.30 7.35
CA VAL A 273 9.30 5.12 6.97
C VAL A 273 8.39 4.36 5.99
N GLU A 274 8.93 3.63 5.03
CA GLU A 274 8.16 2.79 4.12
C GLU A 274 7.34 1.75 4.89
N GLU A 275 7.95 1.05 5.84
CA GLU A 275 7.27 0.04 6.65
C GLU A 275 6.24 0.65 7.60
N VAL A 276 6.59 1.73 8.31
CA VAL A 276 5.68 2.46 9.22
C VAL A 276 4.44 2.97 8.48
N ASN A 277 4.61 3.46 7.25
CA ASN A 277 3.52 3.94 6.40
C ASN A 277 2.51 2.85 6.02
N ARG A 278 2.84 1.57 6.16
CA ARG A 278 1.88 0.48 5.95
C ARG A 278 0.84 0.42 7.06
N TYR A 279 1.23 0.76 8.29
CA TYR A 279 0.40 0.65 9.49
C TYR A 279 -0.38 1.94 9.82
N ARG A 280 -0.06 3.05 9.15
CA ARG A 280 -0.71 4.34 9.38
C ARG A 280 -1.80 4.63 8.36
N SER A 281 -2.87 5.29 8.79
CA SER A 281 -3.89 5.85 7.90
C SER A 281 -3.41 7.11 7.16
N GLY A 282 -2.36 7.79 7.68
CA GLY A 282 -1.66 8.90 7.03
C GLY A 282 -0.36 8.47 6.38
N ARG A 283 0.48 9.44 5.98
CA ARG A 283 1.76 9.14 5.32
C ARG A 283 2.89 10.06 5.77
N ILE A 284 4.05 9.48 6.03
CA ILE A 284 5.27 10.18 6.37
C ILE A 284 6.10 10.34 5.09
N PHE A 285 6.63 11.54 4.88
CA PHE A 285 7.57 11.85 3.80
C PHE A 285 8.86 12.44 4.39
N ILE A 286 9.99 11.97 3.92
CA ILE A 286 11.30 12.52 4.25
C ILE A 286 11.58 13.63 3.24
N VAL A 287 11.70 14.86 3.71
CA VAL A 287 11.95 16.05 2.89
C VAL A 287 13.45 16.37 2.86
N ASN A 288 14.16 16.18 3.98
CA ASN A 288 15.60 16.36 4.04
C ASN A 288 16.33 15.08 3.60
N ALA A 289 17.06 15.16 2.48
CA ALA A 289 17.79 14.03 1.91
C ALA A 289 18.92 13.49 2.83
N GLU A 290 19.48 14.31 3.71
CA GLU A 290 20.50 13.89 4.67
C GLU A 290 19.98 12.80 5.62
N LEU A 291 18.69 12.81 5.92
CA LEU A 291 18.05 11.83 6.77
C LEU A 291 18.06 10.41 6.17
N ASN A 292 18.25 10.26 4.87
CA ASN A 292 18.26 8.96 4.21
C ASN A 292 19.43 8.07 4.64
N ALA A 293 20.53 8.66 5.14
CA ALA A 293 21.69 7.94 5.60
C ALA A 293 21.57 7.43 7.05
N HIS A 294 20.58 7.89 7.81
CA HIS A 294 20.40 7.51 9.20
C HIS A 294 19.91 6.07 9.32
N LEU A 295 20.56 5.34 10.23
CA LEU A 295 20.22 3.95 10.53
C LEU A 295 19.43 3.88 11.83
N ILE A 296 18.30 3.20 11.79
CA ILE A 296 17.40 3.02 12.92
C ILE A 296 17.62 1.66 13.56
N ASN A 297 17.76 1.67 14.88
CA ASN A 297 17.71 0.49 15.72
C ASN A 297 16.60 0.67 16.74
N GLY A 298 15.61 -0.23 16.76
CA GLY A 298 14.52 -0.09 17.72
C GLY A 298 13.43 -1.14 17.55
N ARG A 299 12.57 -1.19 18.57
CA ARG A 299 11.33 -1.97 18.59
C ARG A 299 10.18 -1.01 18.77
N PHE A 300 9.17 -1.13 17.92
CA PHE A 300 8.02 -0.24 17.90
C PHE A 300 6.74 -1.06 17.95
N HIS A 301 5.80 -0.65 18.78
CA HIS A 301 4.50 -1.27 18.86
C HIS A 301 3.60 -0.79 17.71
N ILE A 302 2.96 -1.72 17.03
CA ILE A 302 2.08 -1.43 15.89
C ILE A 302 0.86 -0.59 16.32
N ASP A 303 0.31 -0.87 17.49
CA ASP A 303 -0.83 -0.14 18.08
C ASP A 303 -0.50 1.31 18.45
N ARG A 304 0.80 1.64 18.59
CA ARG A 304 1.31 2.97 18.91
C ARG A 304 2.35 3.44 17.88
N ILE A 305 2.12 3.11 16.62
CA ILE A 305 3.11 3.32 15.55
C ILE A 305 3.51 4.79 15.37
N ASP A 306 2.69 5.74 15.78
CA ASP A 306 3.01 7.17 15.73
C ASP A 306 4.12 7.58 16.71
N GLU A 307 4.41 6.78 17.75
CA GLU A 307 5.56 7.02 18.65
C GLU A 307 6.91 6.96 17.93
N VAL A 308 6.97 6.27 16.78
CA VAL A 308 8.15 6.24 15.91
C VAL A 308 8.59 7.66 15.51
N LEU A 309 7.63 8.54 15.23
CA LEU A 309 7.91 9.94 14.86
C LEU A 309 8.60 10.68 16.00
N VAL A 310 8.09 10.54 17.21
CA VAL A 310 8.66 11.19 18.41
C VAL A 310 10.10 10.71 18.64
N GLN A 311 10.35 9.40 18.48
CA GLN A 311 11.70 8.85 18.65
C GLN A 311 12.65 9.32 17.56
N ILE A 312 12.18 9.43 16.31
CA ILE A 312 12.99 9.97 15.20
C ILE A 312 13.34 11.44 15.46
N GLU A 313 12.36 12.27 15.89
CA GLU A 313 12.60 13.67 16.23
C GLU A 313 13.64 13.81 17.34
N GLN A 314 13.51 13.04 18.41
CA GLN A 314 14.44 13.07 19.55
C GLN A 314 15.84 12.55 19.21
N ALA A 315 15.92 11.49 18.42
CA ALA A 315 17.21 10.86 18.11
C ALA A 315 18.05 11.66 17.10
N PHE A 316 17.40 12.36 16.16
CA PHE A 316 18.11 13.01 15.06
C PHE A 316 17.92 14.54 15.02
N GLY A 317 17.18 15.11 15.98
CA GLY A 317 16.95 16.55 16.03
C GLY A 317 16.12 17.10 14.84
N VAL A 318 15.39 16.21 14.14
CA VAL A 318 14.53 16.56 13.02
C VAL A 318 13.19 17.10 13.51
N LYS A 319 12.46 17.78 12.63
CA LYS A 319 11.11 18.25 12.92
C LYS A 319 10.09 17.50 12.11
N ALA A 320 9.07 16.98 12.77
CA ALA A 320 7.90 16.38 12.14
C ALA A 320 6.78 17.41 12.02
N LYS A 321 6.53 17.91 10.81
CA LYS A 321 5.42 18.84 10.54
C LYS A 321 4.20 18.06 10.06
N THR A 322 3.16 18.05 10.87
CA THR A 322 1.88 17.41 10.52
C THR A 322 1.03 18.34 9.67
N LEU A 323 0.52 17.82 8.56
CA LEU A 323 -0.39 18.49 7.63
C LEU A 323 -1.78 17.83 7.69
N PRO A 324 -2.83 18.51 7.16
CA PRO A 324 -4.16 17.91 7.04
C PRO A 324 -4.12 16.56 6.29
N GLY A 325 -4.92 15.60 6.74
CA GLY A 325 -4.97 14.26 6.16
C GLY A 325 -3.97 13.27 6.74
N GLY A 326 -3.32 13.58 7.87
CA GLY A 326 -2.36 12.69 8.53
C GLY A 326 -1.01 12.63 7.82
N ILE A 327 -0.75 13.55 6.90
CA ILE A 327 0.56 13.69 6.24
C ILE A 327 1.56 14.28 7.23
N VAL A 328 2.74 13.69 7.30
CA VAL A 328 3.86 14.17 8.13
C VAL A 328 5.08 14.39 7.26
N LEU A 329 5.67 15.56 7.36
CA LEU A 329 6.93 15.91 6.69
C LEU A 329 8.05 15.88 7.72
N LEU A 330 9.08 15.07 7.49
CA LEU A 330 10.32 15.02 8.28
C LEU A 330 11.39 15.91 7.61
N SER A 331 11.78 16.97 8.31
CA SER A 331 12.75 17.97 7.81
C SER A 331 13.87 18.23 8.80
#